data_3a4ebec134ac29908f375855a4799704
#
_entry.id   3a4ebec134ac29908f375855a4799704
#
_cell.length_a   1.000
_cell.length_b   1.000
_cell.length_c   1.000
_cell.angle_alpha   90.00
_cell.angle_beta   90.00
_cell.angle_gamma   90.00
#
_symmetry.space_group_name_H-M   'P 1'
#
loop_
_entity.id
_entity.type
_entity.pdbx_description
1 polymer ?
#
loop_
_entity_poly.entity_id
_entity_poly.type
_entity_poly.pdbx_seq_one_letter_code
_entity_poly.pdbx_strand_id
1 'polypeptide(L)'
;MYSKLKKLLVEGINNNSFFTLFLRLSGVLFIFLTTFLFTNNYEADVVGQYDFIRSYFLVIGSLIMLSSDQTILFLIGRYNNARQTIIDVYIKILFITFVLYVLNYLIFLIFFYFDFFLVNKITESLIMKSNLVLFFYCIYLINIEILRALEYTFVSETFRNIIKYLPLMVGFLCLNTLGKSNEIINFFIYGFIFIAIFSSIILFLLFKKYNKTYDSHYKKDNFKFIFKYSLPVTLSTVSLYLLSSIDIFFLKYFFGDNYVAYYSVAFKIISFISVAINAIGLSVATALAYNYKKGDFDALKKIVNSSAKLIFYFSMTFSVFVLIFSELILSVFGKEYLISQETLVLLSIGNLIASFAGNTYMYLLMTNKGKVLGKLIFAAVIINIVLNLVLIPSFSLKGAAISSIISILFWNYLGAYFIYKQDKINILFKFK
;
A
#
# COMPACT_ATOMS: atom_id res chain seq x y z
N MET A 1 13.03 24.90 -29.05
CA MET A 1 13.12 23.78 -28.11
C MET A 1 13.18 24.26 -26.65
N TYR A 2 14.06 25.17 -26.29
CA TYR A 2 14.21 25.72 -24.93
C TYR A 2 12.96 26.44 -24.41
N SER A 3 12.26 27.23 -25.25
CA SER A 3 11.00 27.88 -24.90
C SER A 3 9.84 26.93 -24.64
N LYS A 4 9.78 25.82 -25.38
CA LYS A 4 8.81 24.74 -25.18
C LYS A 4 9.08 23.96 -23.88
N LEU A 5 10.34 23.71 -23.56
CA LEU A 5 10.76 23.07 -22.31
C LEU A 5 10.49 23.99 -21.10
N LYS A 6 10.77 25.30 -21.23
CA LYS A 6 10.48 26.28 -20.19
C LYS A 6 8.98 26.43 -19.95
N LYS A 7 8.16 26.40 -21.02
CA LYS A 7 6.71 26.43 -20.93
C LYS A 7 6.16 25.17 -20.26
N LEU A 8 6.65 23.98 -20.64
CA LEU A 8 6.32 22.70 -20.01
C LEU A 8 6.76 22.62 -18.55
N LEU A 9 7.93 23.18 -18.20
CA LEU A 9 8.39 23.24 -16.81
C LEU A 9 7.58 24.24 -15.98
N VAL A 10 7.24 25.40 -16.52
CA VAL A 10 6.43 26.42 -15.82
C VAL A 10 4.97 25.98 -15.70
N GLU A 11 4.39 25.36 -16.73
CA GLU A 11 3.06 24.76 -16.66
C GLU A 11 3.05 23.49 -15.79
N GLY A 12 4.15 22.73 -15.75
CA GLY A 12 4.34 21.58 -14.85
C GLY A 12 4.54 21.96 -13.39
N ILE A 13 5.19 23.09 -13.11
CA ILE A 13 5.38 23.61 -11.74
C ILE A 13 4.06 24.14 -11.15
N ASN A 14 3.16 24.64 -11.97
CA ASN A 14 1.79 25.00 -11.55
C ASN A 14 0.85 23.79 -11.43
N ASN A 15 1.24 22.60 -11.87
CA ASN A 15 0.43 21.39 -11.77
C ASN A 15 0.75 20.64 -10.48
N ASN A 16 -0.18 20.60 -9.55
CA ASN A 16 -0.16 19.75 -8.34
C ASN A 16 0.28 18.29 -8.63
N SER A 17 0.16 17.83 -9.87
CA SER A 17 0.54 16.50 -10.34
C SER A 17 2.06 16.23 -10.29
N PHE A 18 2.90 17.22 -10.64
CA PHE A 18 4.36 17.03 -10.61
C PHE A 18 4.88 16.90 -9.18
N PHE A 19 4.42 17.78 -8.29
CA PHE A 19 4.79 17.70 -6.87
C PHE A 19 4.27 16.41 -6.22
N THR A 20 3.08 15.97 -6.59
CA THR A 20 2.54 14.68 -6.12
C THR A 20 3.42 13.50 -6.56
N LEU A 21 3.86 13.49 -7.82
CA LEU A 21 4.77 12.46 -8.32
C LEU A 21 6.12 12.50 -7.59
N PHE A 22 6.69 13.70 -7.43
CA PHE A 22 7.96 13.89 -6.72
C PHE A 22 7.87 13.39 -5.28
N LEU A 23 6.81 13.73 -4.52
CA LEU A 23 6.61 13.27 -3.16
C LEU A 23 6.40 11.74 -3.08
N ARG A 24 5.79 11.13 -4.07
CA ARG A 24 5.64 9.66 -4.14
C ARG A 24 6.98 8.98 -4.41
N LEU A 25 7.79 9.52 -5.31
CA LEU A 25 9.13 9.01 -5.58
C LEU A 25 10.04 9.20 -4.36
N SER A 26 9.97 10.35 -3.68
CA SER A 26 10.71 10.55 -2.43
C SER A 26 10.28 9.55 -1.35
N GLY A 27 8.98 9.20 -1.27
CA GLY A 27 8.49 8.16 -0.37
C GLY A 27 9.15 6.80 -0.59
N VAL A 28 9.41 6.43 -1.85
CA VAL A 28 10.15 5.21 -2.17
C VAL A 28 11.60 5.30 -1.69
N LEU A 29 12.26 6.44 -1.92
CA LEU A 29 13.61 6.66 -1.40
C LEU A 29 13.65 6.58 0.13
N PHE A 30 12.65 7.12 0.83
CA PHE A 30 12.53 7.00 2.29
C PHE A 30 12.35 5.56 2.76
N ILE A 31 11.61 4.71 2.03
CA ILE A 31 11.52 3.27 2.35
C ILE A 31 12.89 2.62 2.27
N PHE A 32 13.64 2.86 1.20
CA PHE A 32 14.98 2.30 1.04
C PHE A 32 15.95 2.83 2.10
N LEU A 33 15.95 4.14 2.34
CA LEU A 33 16.81 4.77 3.35
C LEU A 33 16.53 4.22 4.75
N THR A 34 15.25 4.15 5.15
CA THR A 34 14.87 3.58 6.45
C THR A 34 15.23 2.11 6.54
N THR A 35 15.03 1.33 5.47
CA THR A 35 15.43 -0.08 5.46
C THR A 35 16.94 -0.22 5.60
N PHE A 36 17.73 0.54 4.82
CA PHE A 36 19.18 0.56 4.88
C PHE A 36 19.70 0.91 6.29
N LEU A 37 19.16 1.98 6.90
CA LEU A 37 19.55 2.38 8.25
C LEU A 37 19.19 1.30 9.28
N PHE A 38 18.04 0.67 9.14
CA PHE A 38 17.60 -0.38 10.06
C PHE A 38 18.49 -1.62 9.97
N THR A 39 18.69 -2.14 8.76
CA THR A 39 19.44 -3.38 8.54
C THR A 39 20.92 -3.27 8.85
N ASN A 40 21.51 -2.08 8.79
CA ASN A 40 22.94 -1.88 9.10
C ASN A 40 23.20 -1.49 10.56
N ASN A 41 22.15 -1.19 11.36
CA ASN A 41 22.34 -0.75 12.75
C ASN A 41 21.60 -1.62 13.77
N TYR A 42 20.72 -2.52 13.33
CA TYR A 42 19.94 -3.41 14.18
C TYR A 42 20.01 -4.84 13.69
N GLU A 43 19.88 -5.79 14.60
CA GLU A 43 19.80 -7.21 14.28
C GLU A 43 18.54 -7.55 13.47
N ALA A 44 18.59 -8.63 12.70
CA ALA A 44 17.49 -9.02 11.81
C ALA A 44 16.16 -9.26 12.54
N ASP A 45 16.18 -9.71 13.79
CA ASP A 45 14.98 -9.90 14.60
C ASP A 45 14.23 -8.57 14.85
N VAL A 46 14.95 -7.48 15.16
CA VAL A 46 14.37 -6.14 15.36
C VAL A 46 13.78 -5.62 14.04
N VAL A 47 14.49 -5.82 12.93
CA VAL A 47 13.98 -5.45 11.59
C VAL A 47 12.71 -6.24 11.25
N GLY A 48 12.70 -7.54 11.57
CA GLY A 48 11.53 -8.40 11.39
C GLY A 48 10.33 -7.99 12.23
N GLN A 49 10.53 -7.66 13.49
CA GLN A 49 9.49 -7.13 14.37
C GLN A 49 8.88 -5.83 13.81
N TYR A 50 9.72 -4.92 13.32
CA TYR A 50 9.25 -3.69 12.66
C TYR A 50 8.38 -3.99 11.45
N ASP A 51 8.82 -4.85 10.53
CA ASP A 51 8.08 -5.16 9.31
C ASP A 51 6.78 -5.93 9.60
N PHE A 52 6.78 -6.78 10.63
CA PHE A 52 5.58 -7.44 11.13
C PHE A 52 4.56 -6.42 11.67
N ILE A 53 4.96 -5.53 12.56
CA ILE A 53 4.07 -4.50 13.14
C ILE A 53 3.57 -3.54 12.07
N ARG A 54 4.42 -3.14 11.12
CA ARG A 54 4.01 -2.32 9.98
C ARG A 54 2.93 -3.01 9.14
N SER A 55 3.07 -4.30 8.88
CA SER A 55 2.10 -5.10 8.15
C SER A 55 0.80 -5.28 8.94
N TYR A 56 0.91 -5.46 10.25
CA TYR A 56 -0.22 -5.51 11.16
C TYR A 56 -1.04 -4.21 11.11
N PHE A 57 -0.41 -3.05 11.26
CA PHE A 57 -1.09 -1.74 11.15
C PHE A 57 -1.78 -1.57 9.79
N LEU A 58 -1.13 -1.98 8.71
CA LEU A 58 -1.68 -1.85 7.35
C LEU A 58 -2.95 -2.69 7.18
N VAL A 59 -2.92 -3.95 7.56
CA VAL A 59 -4.04 -4.89 7.36
C VAL A 59 -5.18 -4.59 8.35
N ILE A 60 -4.90 -4.58 9.64
CA ILE A 60 -5.94 -4.39 10.67
C ILE A 60 -6.47 -2.95 10.67
N GLY A 61 -5.60 -1.96 10.47
CA GLY A 61 -6.02 -0.56 10.33
C GLY A 61 -6.99 -0.35 9.16
N SER A 62 -6.74 -0.97 8.00
CA SER A 62 -7.64 -0.86 6.84
C SER A 62 -9.00 -1.54 7.09
N LEU A 63 -9.04 -2.64 7.82
CA LEU A 63 -10.29 -3.28 8.26
C LEU A 63 -11.10 -2.37 9.19
N ILE A 64 -10.46 -1.81 10.20
CA ILE A 64 -11.11 -0.94 11.20
C ILE A 64 -11.65 0.35 10.57
N MET A 65 -10.90 0.93 9.64
CA MET A 65 -11.34 2.13 8.90
C MET A 65 -12.41 1.84 7.84
N LEU A 66 -12.75 0.57 7.57
CA LEU A 66 -13.52 0.18 6.37
C LEU A 66 -12.93 0.79 5.09
N SER A 67 -11.61 0.79 4.96
CA SER A 67 -10.88 1.42 3.85
C SER A 67 -11.39 2.83 3.52
N SER A 68 -11.70 3.61 4.55
CA SER A 68 -12.18 4.98 4.39
C SER A 68 -11.18 5.85 3.63
N ASP A 69 -9.88 5.52 3.73
CA ASP A 69 -8.81 6.12 2.94
C ASP A 69 -9.05 6.06 1.42
N GLN A 70 -9.85 5.11 0.94
CA GLN A 70 -10.22 4.99 -0.48
C GLN A 70 -11.59 5.60 -0.80
N THR A 71 -12.47 5.73 0.18
CA THR A 71 -13.88 6.10 -0.03
C THR A 71 -14.19 7.55 0.33
N ILE A 72 -13.44 8.18 1.21
CA ILE A 72 -13.64 9.57 1.68
C ILE A 72 -13.76 10.55 0.52
N LEU A 73 -12.84 10.51 -0.44
CA LEU A 73 -12.82 11.45 -1.56
C LEU A 73 -14.07 11.32 -2.44
N PHE A 74 -14.58 10.11 -2.64
CA PHE A 74 -15.80 9.89 -3.38
C PHE A 74 -17.02 10.41 -2.61
N LEU A 75 -17.12 10.12 -1.31
CA LEU A 75 -18.24 10.56 -0.48
C LEU A 75 -18.35 12.07 -0.41
N ILE A 76 -17.22 12.76 -0.27
CA ILE A 76 -17.16 14.22 -0.18
C ILE A 76 -17.33 14.86 -1.58
N GLY A 77 -16.67 14.30 -2.60
CA GLY A 77 -16.68 14.82 -3.96
C GLY A 77 -18.06 14.87 -4.62
N ARG A 78 -18.99 14.00 -4.19
CA ARG A 78 -20.39 14.04 -4.64
C ARG A 78 -21.10 15.38 -4.38
N TYR A 79 -20.62 16.18 -3.44
CA TYR A 79 -21.17 17.45 -3.00
C TYR A 79 -20.16 18.60 -3.17
N ASN A 80 -19.35 18.53 -4.23
CA ASN A 80 -18.36 19.57 -4.58
C ASN A 80 -17.42 19.97 -3.44
N ASN A 81 -17.07 19.03 -2.56
CA ASN A 81 -16.21 19.25 -1.39
C ASN A 81 -16.69 20.38 -0.48
N ALA A 82 -18.00 20.54 -0.29
CA ALA A 82 -18.54 21.56 0.60
C ALA A 82 -18.10 21.34 2.06
N ARG A 83 -17.79 22.42 2.77
CA ARG A 83 -17.27 22.37 4.15
C ARG A 83 -18.14 21.53 5.10
N GLN A 84 -19.47 21.68 5.03
CA GLN A 84 -20.40 20.93 5.87
C GLN A 84 -20.39 19.44 5.57
N THR A 85 -20.28 19.05 4.29
CA THR A 85 -20.17 17.65 3.87
C THR A 85 -18.90 17.02 4.44
N ILE A 86 -17.78 17.75 4.37
CA ILE A 86 -16.50 17.27 4.90
C ILE A 86 -16.61 16.99 6.41
N ILE A 87 -17.21 17.91 7.17
CA ILE A 87 -17.42 17.72 8.63
C ILE A 87 -18.30 16.49 8.90
N ASP A 88 -19.45 16.40 8.22
CA ASP A 88 -20.41 15.33 8.44
C ASP A 88 -19.80 13.95 8.10
N VAL A 89 -19.14 13.83 6.99
CA VAL A 89 -18.46 12.59 6.58
C VAL A 89 -17.30 12.25 7.54
N TYR A 90 -16.50 13.24 7.93
CA TYR A 90 -15.38 13.05 8.86
C TYR A 90 -15.85 12.51 10.21
N ILE A 91 -16.85 13.15 10.82
CA ILE A 91 -17.40 12.72 12.13
C ILE A 91 -17.97 11.31 12.04
N LYS A 92 -18.73 10.99 10.98
CA LYS A 92 -19.32 9.67 10.81
C LYS A 92 -18.29 8.57 10.60
N ILE A 93 -17.26 8.84 9.80
CA ILE A 93 -16.17 7.88 9.57
C ILE A 93 -15.38 7.67 10.86
N LEU A 94 -15.05 8.74 11.60
CA LEU A 94 -14.38 8.59 12.90
C LEU A 94 -15.22 7.77 13.89
N PHE A 95 -16.53 7.97 13.92
CA PHE A 95 -17.43 7.19 14.79
C PHE A 95 -17.45 5.71 14.38
N ILE A 96 -17.61 5.40 13.09
CA ILE A 96 -17.56 4.02 12.58
C ILE A 96 -16.21 3.37 12.92
N THR A 97 -15.11 4.08 12.67
CA THR A 97 -13.76 3.61 12.97
C THR A 97 -13.58 3.35 14.47
N PHE A 98 -14.09 4.23 15.32
CA PHE A 98 -14.04 4.03 16.78
C PHE A 98 -14.81 2.79 17.22
N VAL A 99 -16.04 2.60 16.73
CA VAL A 99 -16.84 1.40 17.06
C VAL A 99 -16.14 0.12 16.61
N LEU A 100 -15.61 0.10 15.38
CA LEU A 100 -14.89 -1.08 14.87
C LEU A 100 -13.56 -1.30 15.60
N TYR A 101 -12.89 -0.23 16.01
CA TYR A 101 -11.69 -0.33 16.85
C TYR A 101 -12.01 -0.97 18.20
N VAL A 102 -13.08 -0.53 18.88
CA VAL A 102 -13.49 -1.12 20.16
C VAL A 102 -13.84 -2.60 20.00
N LEU A 103 -14.57 -2.96 18.94
CA LEU A 103 -14.90 -4.36 18.64
C LEU A 103 -13.61 -5.19 18.39
N ASN A 104 -12.68 -4.67 17.59
CA ASN A 104 -11.39 -5.34 17.37
C ASN A 104 -10.60 -5.51 18.66
N TYR A 105 -10.58 -4.48 19.52
CA TYR A 105 -9.88 -4.54 20.80
C TYR A 105 -10.50 -5.56 21.75
N LEU A 106 -11.83 -5.65 21.82
CA LEU A 106 -12.54 -6.68 22.61
C LEU A 106 -12.25 -8.09 22.09
N ILE A 107 -12.28 -8.30 20.77
CA ILE A 107 -11.90 -9.58 20.16
C ILE A 107 -10.46 -9.93 20.54
N PHE A 108 -9.54 -8.97 20.43
CA PHE A 108 -8.15 -9.17 20.83
C PHE A 108 -8.01 -9.57 22.30
N LEU A 109 -8.74 -8.91 23.24
CA LEU A 109 -8.73 -9.27 24.66
C LEU A 109 -9.26 -10.68 24.91
N ILE A 110 -10.27 -11.13 24.17
CA ILE A 110 -10.78 -12.51 24.24
C ILE A 110 -9.67 -13.49 23.81
N PHE A 111 -9.04 -13.27 22.69
CA PHE A 111 -7.92 -14.12 22.20
C PHE A 111 -6.76 -14.14 23.19
N PHE A 112 -6.46 -12.99 23.80
CA PHE A 112 -5.42 -12.85 24.83
C PHE A 112 -5.78 -13.64 26.10
N TYR A 113 -7.00 -13.53 26.59
CA TYR A 113 -7.46 -14.21 27.81
C TYR A 113 -7.48 -15.73 27.68
N PHE A 114 -7.81 -16.26 26.50
CA PHE A 114 -7.84 -17.69 26.21
C PHE A 114 -6.51 -18.25 25.73
N ASP A 115 -5.44 -17.48 25.73
CA ASP A 115 -4.10 -17.87 25.29
C ASP A 115 -4.07 -18.46 23.86
N PHE A 116 -4.95 -17.96 22.99
CA PHE A 116 -5.05 -18.40 21.60
C PHE A 116 -3.88 -17.91 20.72
N PHE A 117 -3.05 -17.00 21.24
CA PHE A 117 -1.87 -16.54 20.52
C PHE A 117 -0.76 -17.57 20.61
N LEU A 118 -0.62 -18.39 19.59
CA LEU A 118 0.49 -19.34 19.41
C LEU A 118 1.78 -18.61 18.98
N VAL A 119 2.10 -17.48 19.61
CA VAL A 119 3.28 -16.66 19.34
C VAL A 119 4.07 -16.42 20.63
N ASN A 120 5.36 -16.07 20.49
CA ASN A 120 6.19 -15.80 21.66
C ASN A 120 5.71 -14.55 22.44
N LYS A 121 6.03 -14.47 23.74
CA LYS A 121 5.63 -13.38 24.65
C LYS A 121 6.05 -11.99 24.16
N ILE A 122 7.17 -11.88 23.45
CA ILE A 122 7.65 -10.61 22.87
C ILE A 122 6.68 -10.13 21.81
N THR A 123 6.31 -11.00 20.88
CA THR A 123 5.35 -10.68 19.81
C THR A 123 3.98 -10.31 20.37
N GLU A 124 3.52 -11.03 21.38
CA GLU A 124 2.27 -10.77 22.08
C GLU A 124 2.26 -9.37 22.71
N SER A 125 3.32 -8.99 23.41
CA SER A 125 3.51 -7.65 23.96
C SER A 125 3.51 -6.56 22.88
N LEU A 126 4.15 -6.80 21.74
CA LEU A 126 4.16 -5.86 20.61
C LEU A 126 2.79 -5.70 19.97
N ILE A 127 2.04 -6.79 19.80
CA ILE A 127 0.66 -6.73 19.29
C ILE A 127 -0.24 -5.97 20.26
N MET A 128 -0.11 -6.20 21.57
CA MET A 128 -0.88 -5.48 22.60
C MET A 128 -0.63 -3.96 22.53
N LYS A 129 0.63 -3.54 22.50
CA LYS A 129 1.02 -2.12 22.34
C LYS A 129 0.48 -1.54 21.03
N SER A 130 0.57 -2.31 19.94
CA SER A 130 0.08 -1.90 18.63
C SER A 130 -1.42 -1.72 18.61
N ASN A 131 -2.19 -2.60 19.26
CA ASN A 131 -3.65 -2.45 19.39
C ASN A 131 -4.04 -1.17 20.14
N LEU A 132 -3.31 -0.79 21.19
CA LEU A 132 -3.57 0.47 21.91
C LEU A 132 -3.39 1.70 21.02
N VAL A 133 -2.45 1.65 20.10
CA VAL A 133 -2.11 2.79 19.21
C VAL A 133 -2.89 2.75 17.89
N LEU A 134 -3.50 1.62 17.55
CA LEU A 134 -4.14 1.37 16.25
C LEU A 134 -5.22 2.42 15.89
N PHE A 135 -5.96 2.92 16.87
CA PHE A 135 -6.94 3.99 16.64
C PHE A 135 -6.28 5.29 16.18
N PHE A 136 -5.13 5.66 16.75
CA PHE A 136 -4.37 6.85 16.35
C PHE A 136 -3.80 6.68 14.94
N TYR A 137 -3.34 5.48 14.59
CA TYR A 137 -2.94 5.17 13.21
C TYR A 137 -4.10 5.38 12.22
N CYS A 138 -5.30 4.95 12.57
CA CYS A 138 -6.49 5.17 11.75
C CYS A 138 -6.85 6.66 11.61
N ILE A 139 -6.82 7.42 12.72
CA ILE A 139 -7.05 8.89 12.70
C ILE A 139 -6.07 9.57 11.75
N TYR A 140 -4.78 9.23 11.84
CA TYR A 140 -3.75 9.76 10.96
C TYR A 140 -4.10 9.56 9.49
N LEU A 141 -4.48 8.33 9.09
CA LEU A 141 -4.83 8.02 7.70
C LEU A 141 -6.10 8.74 7.23
N ILE A 142 -7.12 8.82 8.08
CA ILE A 142 -8.36 9.57 7.79
C ILE A 142 -8.03 11.05 7.59
N ASN A 143 -7.21 11.65 8.45
CA ASN A 143 -6.81 13.06 8.36
C ASN A 143 -6.11 13.36 7.03
N ILE A 144 -5.25 12.47 6.53
CA ILE A 144 -4.59 12.61 5.23
C ILE A 144 -5.62 12.74 4.10
N GLU A 145 -6.66 11.89 4.10
CA GLU A 145 -7.68 11.94 3.05
C GLU A 145 -8.57 13.17 3.15
N ILE A 146 -8.87 13.60 4.38
CA ILE A 146 -9.60 14.87 4.58
C ILE A 146 -8.78 16.07 4.12
N LEU A 147 -7.47 16.12 4.41
CA LEU A 147 -6.57 17.16 3.88
C LEU A 147 -6.57 17.17 2.35
N ARG A 148 -6.64 16.01 1.72
CA ARG A 148 -6.75 15.88 0.27
C ARG A 148 -8.11 16.37 -0.25
N ALA A 149 -9.19 16.08 0.46
CA ALA A 149 -10.53 16.58 0.14
C ALA A 149 -10.64 18.12 0.29
N LEU A 150 -9.87 18.71 1.21
CA LEU A 150 -9.70 20.15 1.37
C LEU A 150 -8.77 20.78 0.29
N GLU A 151 -8.31 19.99 -0.68
CA GLU A 151 -7.41 20.41 -1.78
C GLU A 151 -5.97 20.70 -1.34
N TYR A 152 -5.59 20.42 -0.08
CA TYR A 152 -4.22 20.51 0.41
C TYR A 152 -3.41 19.25 0.04
N THR A 153 -3.35 18.94 -1.27
CA THR A 153 -2.74 17.72 -1.79
C THR A 153 -1.27 17.59 -1.42
N PHE A 154 -0.51 18.70 -1.46
CA PHE A 154 0.90 18.70 -1.06
C PHE A 154 1.09 18.24 0.39
N VAL A 155 0.31 18.78 1.33
CA VAL A 155 0.38 18.43 2.75
C VAL A 155 0.00 16.96 2.95
N SER A 156 -1.09 16.52 2.32
CA SER A 156 -1.56 15.14 2.36
C SER A 156 -0.49 14.15 1.88
N GLU A 157 0.13 14.41 0.71
CA GLU A 157 1.16 13.53 0.15
C GLU A 157 2.46 13.56 0.98
N THR A 158 2.81 14.68 1.61
CA THR A 158 3.95 14.78 2.54
C THR A 158 3.74 13.90 3.77
N PHE A 159 2.57 13.94 4.38
CA PHE A 159 2.22 13.04 5.47
C PHE A 159 2.28 11.58 5.05
N ARG A 160 1.69 11.25 3.90
CA ARG A 160 1.60 9.88 3.37
C ARG A 160 2.96 9.27 3.04
N ASN A 161 3.88 10.06 2.49
CA ASN A 161 5.11 9.51 1.91
C ASN A 161 6.36 9.79 2.75
N ILE A 162 6.38 10.83 3.59
CA ILE A 162 7.56 11.24 4.35
C ILE A 162 7.32 11.16 5.85
N ILE A 163 6.29 11.85 6.37
CA ILE A 163 6.08 12.03 7.82
C ILE A 163 5.88 10.70 8.55
N LYS A 164 5.26 9.71 7.93
CA LYS A 164 5.09 8.37 8.52
C LYS A 164 6.40 7.68 8.92
N TYR A 165 7.54 8.07 8.34
CA TYR A 165 8.86 7.52 8.67
C TYR A 165 9.60 8.34 9.73
N LEU A 166 9.12 9.55 10.07
CA LEU A 166 9.75 10.41 11.07
C LEU A 166 9.95 9.73 12.43
N PRO A 167 8.98 8.98 12.99
CA PRO A 167 9.19 8.31 14.28
C PRO A 167 10.40 7.38 14.25
N LEU A 168 10.58 6.61 13.17
CA LEU A 168 11.74 5.75 13.01
C LEU A 168 13.04 6.53 12.90
N MET A 169 13.07 7.58 12.08
CA MET A 169 14.27 8.39 11.89
C MET A 169 14.67 9.12 13.16
N VAL A 170 13.69 9.73 13.84
CA VAL A 170 13.94 10.40 15.12
C VAL A 170 14.34 9.38 16.19
N GLY A 171 13.66 8.23 16.24
CA GLY A 171 14.00 7.13 17.12
C GLY A 171 15.44 6.64 16.91
N PHE A 172 15.85 6.46 15.65
CA PHE A 172 17.21 6.08 15.31
C PHE A 172 18.25 7.09 15.85
N LEU A 173 18.02 8.38 15.63
CA LEU A 173 18.95 9.41 16.11
C LEU A 173 18.99 9.49 17.64
N CYS A 174 17.82 9.52 18.31
CA CYS A 174 17.74 9.69 19.75
C CYS A 174 18.17 8.44 20.53
N LEU A 175 17.75 7.24 20.09
CA LEU A 175 18.00 6.02 20.84
C LEU A 175 19.43 5.51 20.70
N ASN A 176 20.06 5.72 19.54
CA ASN A 176 21.49 5.40 19.37
C ASN A 176 22.37 6.25 20.29
N THR A 177 22.07 7.55 20.44
CA THR A 177 22.83 8.44 21.35
C THR A 177 22.60 8.07 22.81
N LEU A 178 21.43 7.49 23.16
CA LEU A 178 21.07 7.11 24.52
C LEU A 178 21.44 5.65 24.87
N GLY A 179 21.98 4.86 23.93
CA GLY A 179 22.30 3.44 24.14
C GLY A 179 21.06 2.54 24.37
N LYS A 180 19.87 2.98 23.93
CA LYS A 180 18.59 2.27 24.11
C LYS A 180 18.03 1.75 22.78
N SER A 181 18.88 1.18 21.95
CA SER A 181 18.51 0.67 20.61
C SER A 181 17.30 -0.29 20.63
N ASN A 182 17.16 -1.11 21.68
CA ASN A 182 16.07 -2.09 21.81
C ASN A 182 14.66 -1.46 21.90
N GLU A 183 14.56 -0.17 22.18
CA GLU A 183 13.27 0.54 22.28
C GLU A 183 12.75 1.08 20.94
N ILE A 184 13.46 0.87 19.84
CA ILE A 184 13.13 1.46 18.53
C ILE A 184 11.72 1.05 18.05
N ILE A 185 11.30 -0.19 18.29
CA ILE A 185 9.97 -0.69 17.90
C ILE A 185 8.88 0.00 18.71
N ASN A 186 9.09 0.17 20.02
CA ASN A 186 8.16 0.92 20.86
C ASN A 186 8.05 2.38 20.40
N PHE A 187 9.18 2.99 20.05
CA PHE A 187 9.23 4.36 19.53
C PHE A 187 8.46 4.49 18.20
N PHE A 188 8.58 3.52 17.31
CA PHE A 188 7.80 3.43 16.08
C PHE A 188 6.30 3.32 16.37
N ILE A 189 5.89 2.40 17.25
CA ILE A 189 4.48 2.20 17.60
C ILE A 189 3.88 3.48 18.17
N TYR A 190 4.46 4.02 19.25
CA TYR A 190 3.95 5.21 19.91
C TYR A 190 4.09 6.50 19.08
N GLY A 191 5.00 6.52 18.13
CA GLY A 191 5.17 7.61 17.17
C GLY A 191 3.90 7.94 16.39
N PHE A 192 3.02 6.97 16.15
CA PHE A 192 1.73 7.23 15.49
C PHE A 192 0.77 8.08 16.34
N ILE A 193 0.91 8.10 17.67
CA ILE A 193 0.14 9.02 18.52
C ILE A 193 0.53 10.47 18.17
N PHE A 194 1.84 10.74 18.10
CA PHE A 194 2.34 12.09 17.76
C PHE A 194 1.93 12.50 16.35
N ILE A 195 2.03 11.59 15.37
CA ILE A 195 1.63 11.88 13.99
C ILE A 195 0.12 12.15 13.91
N ALA A 196 -0.70 11.38 14.63
CA ALA A 196 -2.15 11.59 14.66
C ALA A 196 -2.51 12.95 15.26
N ILE A 197 -1.90 13.32 16.39
CA ILE A 197 -2.12 14.63 17.02
C ILE A 197 -1.66 15.74 16.08
N PHE A 198 -0.44 15.63 15.51
CA PHE A 198 0.12 16.61 14.60
C PHE A 198 -0.73 16.80 13.34
N SER A 199 -1.18 15.71 12.72
CA SER A 199 -2.08 15.76 11.56
C SER A 199 -3.43 16.37 11.90
N SER A 200 -3.97 16.12 13.11
CA SER A 200 -5.24 16.69 13.58
C SER A 200 -5.12 18.20 13.81
N ILE A 201 -4.00 18.67 14.38
CA ILE A 201 -3.74 20.10 14.56
C ILE A 201 -3.66 20.81 13.19
N ILE A 202 -2.88 20.24 12.25
CA ILE A 202 -2.76 20.81 10.91
C ILE A 202 -4.11 20.82 10.19
N LEU A 203 -4.85 19.72 10.27
CA LEU A 203 -6.20 19.63 9.70
C LEU A 203 -7.10 20.74 10.28
N PHE A 204 -7.11 20.94 11.57
CA PHE A 204 -7.91 21.97 12.23
C PHE A 204 -7.52 23.39 11.77
N LEU A 205 -6.23 23.68 11.70
CA LEU A 205 -5.73 25.01 11.25
C LEU A 205 -6.10 25.30 9.79
N LEU A 206 -5.91 24.29 8.90
CA LEU A 206 -6.23 24.45 7.49
C LEU A 206 -7.74 24.47 7.25
N PHE A 207 -8.49 23.72 8.03
CA PHE A 207 -9.94 23.69 7.95
C PHE A 207 -10.58 25.04 8.32
N LYS A 208 -9.99 25.81 9.27
CA LYS A 208 -10.44 27.17 9.58
C LYS A 208 -10.39 28.12 8.39
N LYS A 209 -9.42 27.93 7.49
CA LYS A 209 -9.22 28.75 6.28
C LYS A 209 -10.07 28.31 5.09
N TYR A 210 -10.72 27.15 5.19
CA TYR A 210 -11.47 26.57 4.09
C TYR A 210 -12.89 27.09 4.08
N ASN A 211 -13.29 27.86 3.04
CA ASN A 211 -14.55 28.58 2.95
C ASN A 211 -15.46 28.15 1.79
N LYS A 212 -15.26 26.96 1.19
CA LYS A 212 -16.19 26.49 0.17
C LYS A 212 -17.59 26.35 0.75
N THR A 213 -18.52 27.17 0.22
CA THR A 213 -19.90 27.26 0.67
C THR A 213 -20.73 26.07 0.23
N TYR A 214 -21.80 25.88 0.95
CA TYR A 214 -22.79 24.81 0.87
C TYR A 214 -23.58 24.86 -0.44
N ASP A 215 -23.81 23.69 -1.03
CA ASP A 215 -24.81 23.47 -2.06
C ASP A 215 -26.17 23.17 -1.39
N SER A 216 -27.22 23.93 -1.72
CA SER A 216 -28.58 23.85 -1.13
C SER A 216 -29.21 22.44 -1.20
N HIS A 217 -28.63 21.53 -1.95
CA HIS A 217 -29.09 20.15 -2.15
C HIS A 217 -28.39 19.10 -1.29
N TYR A 218 -27.57 19.50 -0.31
CA TYR A 218 -26.91 18.52 0.56
C TYR A 218 -27.94 17.74 1.41
N LYS A 219 -28.09 16.48 1.10
CA LYS A 219 -28.78 15.50 1.93
C LYS A 219 -27.72 14.74 2.75
N LYS A 220 -27.79 14.83 4.09
CA LYS A 220 -26.86 14.09 4.97
C LYS A 220 -26.87 12.61 4.62
N ASP A 221 -25.71 12.07 4.22
CA ASP A 221 -25.57 10.64 3.98
C ASP A 221 -25.80 9.86 5.29
N ASN A 222 -26.64 8.84 5.24
CA ASN A 222 -26.90 7.99 6.39
C ASN A 222 -25.69 7.08 6.67
N PHE A 223 -25.44 6.72 7.94
CA PHE A 223 -24.42 5.72 8.32
C PHE A 223 -24.53 4.44 7.49
N LYS A 224 -25.77 3.96 7.27
CA LYS A 224 -26.05 2.79 6.42
C LYS A 224 -25.53 2.95 4.99
N PHE A 225 -25.61 4.15 4.43
CA PHE A 225 -25.09 4.43 3.09
C PHE A 225 -23.56 4.36 3.06
N ILE A 226 -22.89 5.03 4.01
CA ILE A 226 -21.43 5.03 4.14
C ILE A 226 -20.93 3.58 4.27
N PHE A 227 -21.51 2.81 5.19
CA PHE A 227 -21.15 1.43 5.46
C PHE A 227 -21.36 0.54 4.21
N LYS A 228 -22.53 0.61 3.58
CA LYS A 228 -22.86 -0.17 2.37
C LYS A 228 -21.93 0.14 1.19
N TYR A 229 -21.51 1.40 1.07
CA TYR A 229 -20.59 1.82 0.01
C TYR A 229 -19.16 1.39 0.31
N SER A 230 -18.70 1.55 1.55
CA SER A 230 -17.32 1.24 1.94
C SER A 230 -17.03 -0.26 1.97
N LEU A 231 -17.98 -1.11 2.35
CA LEU A 231 -17.76 -2.53 2.55
C LEU A 231 -17.20 -3.29 1.33
N PRO A 232 -17.71 -3.08 0.08
CA PRO A 232 -17.11 -3.73 -1.10
C PRO A 232 -15.70 -3.20 -1.43
N VAL A 233 -15.44 -1.92 -1.13
CA VAL A 233 -14.11 -1.31 -1.32
C VAL A 233 -13.14 -1.88 -0.30
N THR A 234 -13.59 -2.03 0.96
CA THR A 234 -12.81 -2.67 2.03
C THR A 234 -12.36 -4.07 1.65
N LEU A 235 -13.26 -4.89 1.14
CA LEU A 235 -12.92 -6.25 0.72
C LEU A 235 -11.77 -6.24 -0.30
N SER A 236 -11.84 -5.36 -1.29
CA SER A 236 -10.80 -5.25 -2.32
C SER A 236 -9.48 -4.71 -1.77
N THR A 237 -9.53 -3.66 -0.95
CA THR A 237 -8.33 -3.01 -0.38
C THR A 237 -7.62 -3.90 0.63
N VAL A 238 -8.38 -4.51 1.55
CA VAL A 238 -7.83 -5.46 2.52
C VAL A 238 -7.22 -6.67 1.82
N SER A 239 -7.86 -7.17 0.75
CA SER A 239 -7.29 -8.26 -0.05
C SER A 239 -5.96 -7.89 -0.68
N LEU A 240 -5.80 -6.65 -1.19
CA LEU A 240 -4.51 -6.16 -1.71
C LEU A 240 -3.45 -6.07 -0.62
N TYR A 241 -3.80 -5.57 0.56
CA TYR A 241 -2.87 -5.46 1.68
C TYR A 241 -2.50 -6.84 2.24
N LEU A 242 -3.46 -7.76 2.33
CA LEU A 242 -3.19 -9.15 2.67
C LEU A 242 -2.24 -9.79 1.66
N LEU A 243 -2.51 -9.67 0.37
CA LEU A 243 -1.65 -10.24 -0.68
C LEU A 243 -0.20 -9.73 -0.62
N SER A 244 0.02 -8.52 -0.09
CA SER A 244 1.36 -7.94 0.10
C SER A 244 2.01 -8.22 1.44
N SER A 245 1.28 -8.79 2.40
CA SER A 245 1.75 -8.89 3.79
C SER A 245 1.57 -10.25 4.44
N ILE A 246 0.75 -11.12 3.84
CA ILE A 246 0.36 -12.38 4.49
C ILE A 246 1.54 -13.35 4.66
N ASP A 247 2.48 -13.32 3.72
CA ASP A 247 3.71 -14.11 3.78
C ASP A 247 4.51 -13.78 5.06
N ILE A 248 4.51 -12.50 5.46
CA ILE A 248 5.16 -12.01 6.69
C ILE A 248 4.53 -12.66 7.93
N PHE A 249 3.20 -12.76 7.97
CA PHE A 249 2.51 -13.39 9.10
C PHE A 249 2.81 -14.88 9.20
N PHE A 250 2.85 -15.59 8.07
CA PHE A 250 3.20 -17.03 8.05
C PHE A 250 4.68 -17.26 8.36
N LEU A 251 5.60 -16.47 7.81
CA LEU A 251 7.02 -16.56 8.13
C LEU A 251 7.27 -16.28 9.61
N LYS A 252 6.60 -15.28 10.18
CA LYS A 252 6.67 -14.99 11.61
C LYS A 252 6.23 -16.16 12.46
N TYR A 253 5.11 -16.79 12.07
CA TYR A 253 4.54 -17.94 12.80
C TYR A 253 5.45 -19.17 12.76
N PHE A 254 5.99 -19.53 11.58
CA PHE A 254 6.77 -20.74 11.41
C PHE A 254 8.27 -20.59 11.75
N PHE A 255 8.85 -19.42 11.49
CA PHE A 255 10.30 -19.24 11.53
C PHE A 255 10.79 -18.05 12.38
N GLY A 256 9.89 -17.16 12.81
CA GLY A 256 10.22 -16.01 13.65
C GLY A 256 10.68 -14.76 12.89
N ASP A 257 11.22 -13.80 13.66
CA ASP A 257 11.46 -12.43 13.19
C ASP A 257 12.56 -12.33 12.14
N ASN A 258 13.64 -13.09 12.27
CA ASN A 258 14.78 -13.03 11.33
C ASN A 258 14.33 -13.37 9.90
N TYR A 259 13.49 -14.39 9.74
CA TYR A 259 12.96 -14.75 8.43
C TYR A 259 11.99 -13.72 7.87
N VAL A 260 11.24 -13.03 8.73
CA VAL A 260 10.44 -11.87 8.32
C VAL A 260 11.34 -10.78 7.75
N ALA A 261 12.46 -10.46 8.42
CA ALA A 261 13.41 -9.45 7.96
C ALA A 261 14.00 -9.81 6.59
N TYR A 262 14.51 -11.04 6.45
CA TYR A 262 15.12 -11.51 5.20
C TYR A 262 14.16 -11.45 4.02
N TYR A 263 12.93 -11.93 4.21
CA TYR A 263 11.88 -11.86 3.19
C TYR A 263 11.48 -10.42 2.87
N SER A 264 11.29 -9.60 3.89
CA SER A 264 10.83 -8.22 3.73
C SER A 264 11.82 -7.36 2.95
N VAL A 265 13.13 -7.54 3.15
CA VAL A 265 14.16 -6.82 2.39
C VAL A 265 14.09 -7.21 0.91
N ALA A 266 14.05 -8.51 0.60
CA ALA A 266 13.90 -8.99 -0.78
C ALA A 266 12.60 -8.46 -1.43
N PHE A 267 11.47 -8.52 -0.71
CA PHE A 267 10.18 -8.04 -1.19
C PHE A 267 10.17 -6.52 -1.43
N LYS A 268 10.80 -5.71 -0.54
CA LYS A 268 10.91 -4.26 -0.72
C LYS A 268 11.70 -3.90 -1.97
N ILE A 269 12.80 -4.62 -2.27
CA ILE A 269 13.57 -4.42 -3.51
C ILE A 269 12.68 -4.65 -4.73
N ILE A 270 11.94 -5.75 -4.76
CA ILE A 270 11.03 -6.07 -5.88
C ILE A 270 9.83 -5.12 -5.96
N SER A 271 9.36 -4.59 -4.84
CA SER A 271 8.24 -3.63 -4.82
C SER A 271 8.51 -2.37 -5.66
N PHE A 272 9.78 -2.05 -5.95
CA PHE A 272 10.15 -0.96 -6.85
C PHE A 272 9.57 -1.14 -8.26
N ILE A 273 9.50 -2.36 -8.77
CA ILE A 273 8.82 -2.68 -10.04
C ILE A 273 7.34 -2.26 -9.96
N SER A 274 6.68 -2.59 -8.86
CA SER A 274 5.26 -2.27 -8.67
C SER A 274 4.99 -0.76 -8.67
N VAL A 275 5.91 0.05 -8.12
CA VAL A 275 5.81 1.52 -8.15
C VAL A 275 5.86 2.04 -9.59
N ALA A 276 6.76 1.52 -10.41
CA ALA A 276 6.87 1.91 -11.82
C ALA A 276 5.63 1.47 -12.62
N ILE A 277 5.14 0.24 -12.42
CA ILE A 277 3.91 -0.25 -13.05
C ILE A 277 2.72 0.63 -12.70
N ASN A 278 2.59 1.01 -11.43
CA ASN A 278 1.54 1.92 -10.97
C ASN A 278 1.66 3.32 -11.61
N ALA A 279 2.87 3.86 -11.73
CA ALA A 279 3.10 5.15 -12.39
C ALA A 279 2.70 5.12 -13.86
N ILE A 280 3.08 4.06 -14.60
CA ILE A 280 2.66 3.84 -15.99
C ILE A 280 1.13 3.70 -16.06
N GLY A 281 0.53 2.93 -15.14
CA GLY A 281 -0.91 2.76 -15.06
C GLY A 281 -1.67 4.08 -14.89
N LEU A 282 -1.23 4.91 -13.95
CA LEU A 282 -1.83 6.22 -13.70
C LEU A 282 -1.71 7.17 -14.89
N SER A 283 -0.62 7.13 -15.64
CA SER A 283 -0.43 7.98 -16.83
C SER A 283 -1.43 7.71 -17.94
N VAL A 284 -1.96 6.48 -18.03
CA VAL A 284 -2.95 6.08 -19.04
C VAL A 284 -4.38 5.97 -18.50
N ALA A 285 -4.59 6.13 -17.20
CA ALA A 285 -5.86 5.88 -16.53
C ALA A 285 -7.02 6.69 -17.12
N THR A 286 -6.86 8.00 -17.29
CA THR A 286 -7.87 8.91 -17.82
C THR A 286 -8.20 8.60 -19.28
N ALA A 287 -7.18 8.27 -20.07
CA ALA A 287 -7.35 7.90 -21.49
C ALA A 287 -8.10 6.56 -21.62
N LEU A 288 -7.83 5.58 -20.75
CA LEU A 288 -8.56 4.31 -20.69
C LEU A 288 -10.05 4.55 -20.39
N ALA A 289 -10.35 5.33 -19.33
CA ALA A 289 -11.72 5.63 -18.95
C ALA A 289 -12.50 6.37 -20.04
N TYR A 290 -11.88 7.39 -20.64
CA TYR A 290 -12.49 8.19 -21.71
C TYR A 290 -12.82 7.37 -22.95
N ASN A 291 -11.83 6.62 -23.49
CA ASN A 291 -12.02 5.84 -24.71
C ASN A 291 -12.96 4.65 -24.49
N TYR A 292 -12.95 4.05 -23.29
CA TYR A 292 -13.92 3.01 -22.96
C TYR A 292 -15.35 3.54 -22.95
N LYS A 293 -15.60 4.71 -22.34
CA LYS A 293 -16.91 5.35 -22.33
C LYS A 293 -17.38 5.73 -23.75
N LYS A 294 -16.44 6.12 -24.63
CA LYS A 294 -16.71 6.48 -26.04
C LYS A 294 -16.94 5.25 -26.91
N GLY A 295 -16.55 4.06 -26.49
CA GLY A 295 -16.61 2.84 -27.29
C GLY A 295 -15.48 2.75 -28.35
N ASP A 296 -14.40 3.53 -28.20
CA ASP A 296 -13.27 3.53 -29.13
C ASP A 296 -12.27 2.42 -28.74
N PHE A 297 -12.58 1.21 -29.16
CA PHE A 297 -11.78 0.02 -28.87
C PHE A 297 -10.42 0.01 -29.57
N ASP A 298 -10.27 0.72 -30.71
CA ASP A 298 -8.98 0.80 -31.41
C ASP A 298 -8.01 1.74 -30.71
N ALA A 299 -8.49 2.87 -30.19
CA ALA A 299 -7.71 3.70 -29.29
C ALA A 299 -7.33 2.94 -27.99
N LEU A 300 -8.27 2.18 -27.42
CA LEU A 300 -7.98 1.35 -26.24
C LEU A 300 -6.88 0.32 -26.51
N LYS A 301 -6.92 -0.40 -27.65
CA LYS A 301 -5.86 -1.35 -28.03
C LYS A 301 -4.49 -0.69 -28.12
N LYS A 302 -4.43 0.53 -28.70
CA LYS A 302 -3.16 1.28 -28.83
C LYS A 302 -2.61 1.66 -27.44
N ILE A 303 -3.46 2.18 -26.54
CA ILE A 303 -3.08 2.56 -25.18
C ILE A 303 -2.58 1.35 -24.39
N VAL A 304 -3.34 0.24 -24.42
CA VAL A 304 -3.01 -1.01 -23.75
C VAL A 304 -1.68 -1.58 -24.25
N ASN A 305 -1.49 -1.65 -25.56
CA ASN A 305 -0.25 -2.17 -26.14
C ASN A 305 0.96 -1.30 -25.80
N SER A 306 0.81 0.04 -25.81
CA SER A 306 1.90 0.95 -25.44
C SER A 306 2.28 0.82 -23.97
N SER A 307 1.28 0.78 -23.07
CA SER A 307 1.52 0.61 -21.63
C SER A 307 2.09 -0.77 -21.31
N ALA A 308 1.62 -1.84 -21.95
CA ALA A 308 2.15 -3.19 -21.76
C ALA A 308 3.63 -3.29 -22.20
N LYS A 309 4.02 -2.65 -23.31
CA LYS A 309 5.42 -2.58 -23.74
C LYS A 309 6.29 -1.87 -22.71
N LEU A 310 5.88 -0.71 -22.22
CA LEU A 310 6.62 0.04 -21.21
C LEU A 310 6.78 -0.76 -19.92
N ILE A 311 5.72 -1.39 -19.44
CA ILE A 311 5.74 -2.25 -18.25
C ILE A 311 6.70 -3.41 -18.44
N PHE A 312 6.63 -4.12 -19.58
CA PHE A 312 7.47 -5.26 -19.83
C PHE A 312 8.96 -4.88 -19.92
N TYR A 313 9.33 -3.87 -20.72
CA TYR A 313 10.71 -3.47 -20.85
C TYR A 313 11.30 -2.95 -19.54
N PHE A 314 10.55 -2.18 -18.79
CA PHE A 314 10.99 -1.74 -17.46
C PHE A 314 11.21 -2.93 -16.52
N SER A 315 10.24 -3.85 -16.45
CA SER A 315 10.33 -5.04 -15.60
C SER A 315 11.49 -5.95 -16.03
N MET A 316 11.69 -6.12 -17.33
CA MET A 316 12.79 -6.91 -17.88
C MET A 316 14.16 -6.31 -17.51
N THR A 317 14.35 -5.00 -17.74
CA THR A 317 15.61 -4.32 -17.41
C THR A 317 15.91 -4.42 -15.91
N PHE A 318 14.90 -4.16 -15.07
CA PHE A 318 15.07 -4.26 -13.62
C PHE A 318 15.33 -5.71 -13.16
N SER A 319 14.61 -6.68 -13.73
CA SER A 319 14.82 -8.09 -13.38
C SER A 319 16.21 -8.58 -13.78
N VAL A 320 16.68 -8.22 -14.98
CA VAL A 320 18.06 -8.55 -15.42
C VAL A 320 19.08 -7.90 -14.47
N PHE A 321 18.86 -6.65 -14.09
CA PHE A 321 19.72 -5.97 -13.12
C PHE A 321 19.76 -6.71 -11.77
N VAL A 322 18.59 -7.09 -11.24
CA VAL A 322 18.51 -7.86 -10.00
C VAL A 322 19.18 -9.23 -10.12
N LEU A 323 19.00 -9.94 -11.24
CA LEU A 323 19.60 -11.25 -11.47
C LEU A 323 21.14 -11.18 -11.45
N ILE A 324 21.72 -10.16 -12.07
CA ILE A 324 23.18 -9.98 -12.15
C ILE A 324 23.76 -9.50 -10.82
N PHE A 325 23.06 -8.56 -10.15
CA PHE A 325 23.58 -7.86 -8.96
C PHE A 325 22.90 -8.25 -7.66
N SER A 326 22.17 -9.37 -7.58
CA SER A 326 21.41 -9.78 -6.39
C SER A 326 22.26 -9.83 -5.13
N GLU A 327 23.46 -10.38 -5.20
CA GLU A 327 24.39 -10.45 -4.07
C GLU A 327 24.84 -9.06 -3.63
N LEU A 328 25.27 -8.21 -4.58
CA LEU A 328 25.68 -6.84 -4.29
C LEU A 328 24.54 -6.03 -3.67
N ILE A 329 23.34 -6.14 -4.22
CA ILE A 329 22.16 -5.41 -3.73
C ILE A 329 21.84 -5.82 -2.29
N LEU A 330 21.83 -7.11 -1.98
CA LEU A 330 21.55 -7.61 -0.64
C LEU A 330 22.68 -7.29 0.34
N SER A 331 23.94 -7.34 -0.08
CA SER A 331 25.10 -7.01 0.77
C SER A 331 25.07 -5.57 1.29
N VAL A 332 24.44 -4.65 0.55
CA VAL A 332 24.22 -3.25 1.02
C VAL A 332 23.38 -3.20 2.30
N PHE A 333 22.44 -4.15 2.45
CA PHE A 333 21.59 -4.25 3.64
C PHE A 333 22.20 -5.07 4.77
N GLY A 334 23.36 -5.73 4.53
CA GLY A 334 24.07 -6.57 5.50
C GLY A 334 24.29 -7.98 4.99
N LYS A 335 25.40 -8.59 5.38
CA LYS A 335 25.79 -9.94 4.91
C LYS A 335 24.76 -11.02 5.27
N GLU A 336 24.06 -10.88 6.39
CA GLU A 336 23.03 -11.83 6.83
C GLU A 336 21.84 -11.91 5.88
N TYR A 337 21.55 -10.82 5.11
CA TYR A 337 20.45 -10.79 4.13
C TYR A 337 20.75 -11.57 2.84
N LEU A 338 21.99 -12.04 2.64
CA LEU A 338 22.35 -12.91 1.51
C LEU A 338 21.57 -14.23 1.52
N ILE A 339 21.09 -14.68 2.69
CA ILE A 339 20.19 -15.84 2.81
C ILE A 339 18.92 -15.70 1.95
N SER A 340 18.49 -14.48 1.65
CA SER A 340 17.32 -14.19 0.82
C SER A 340 17.63 -14.03 -0.68
N GLN A 341 18.87 -14.31 -1.14
CA GLN A 341 19.27 -14.11 -2.55
C GLN A 341 18.40 -14.91 -3.51
N GLU A 342 18.21 -16.20 -3.27
CA GLU A 342 17.34 -17.03 -4.12
C GLU A 342 15.88 -16.56 -4.10
N THR A 343 15.41 -16.10 -2.95
CA THR A 343 14.06 -15.53 -2.78
C THR A 343 13.91 -14.26 -3.64
N LEU A 344 14.90 -13.38 -3.61
CA LEU A 344 14.94 -12.15 -4.43
C LEU A 344 14.91 -12.48 -5.93
N VAL A 345 15.72 -13.47 -6.35
CA VAL A 345 15.75 -13.95 -7.73
C VAL A 345 14.40 -14.52 -8.15
N LEU A 346 13.82 -15.39 -7.35
CA LEU A 346 12.49 -15.98 -7.61
C LEU A 346 11.42 -14.90 -7.76
N LEU A 347 11.33 -13.97 -6.79
CA LEU A 347 10.37 -12.86 -6.85
C LEU A 347 10.57 -11.99 -8.10
N SER A 348 11.81 -11.75 -8.50
CA SER A 348 12.15 -10.97 -9.70
C SER A 348 11.65 -11.65 -10.97
N ILE A 349 11.91 -12.95 -11.13
CA ILE A 349 11.42 -13.76 -12.26
C ILE A 349 9.89 -13.79 -12.27
N GLY A 350 9.26 -14.00 -11.12
CA GLY A 350 7.81 -14.02 -11.00
C GLY A 350 7.15 -12.69 -11.42
N ASN A 351 7.72 -11.56 -11.00
CA ASN A 351 7.25 -10.24 -11.42
C ASN A 351 7.47 -9.97 -12.91
N LEU A 352 8.60 -10.44 -13.48
CA LEU A 352 8.83 -10.38 -14.93
C LEU A 352 7.75 -11.16 -15.69
N ILE A 353 7.43 -12.38 -15.26
CA ILE A 353 6.36 -13.16 -15.87
C ILE A 353 5.00 -12.47 -15.70
N ALA A 354 4.72 -11.88 -14.53
CA ALA A 354 3.48 -11.11 -14.30
C ALA A 354 3.37 -9.88 -15.22
N SER A 355 4.50 -9.26 -15.58
CA SER A 355 4.52 -8.08 -16.45
C SER A 355 4.01 -8.34 -17.88
N PHE A 356 4.04 -9.61 -18.34
CA PHE A 356 3.42 -9.99 -19.61
C PHE A 356 1.90 -9.77 -19.63
N ALA A 357 1.25 -9.81 -18.48
CA ALA A 357 -0.17 -9.51 -18.37
C ALA A 357 -0.49 -8.00 -18.51
N GLY A 358 0.51 -7.16 -18.76
CA GLY A 358 0.36 -5.74 -19.00
C GLY A 358 -0.31 -5.00 -17.83
N ASN A 359 -1.15 -3.99 -18.14
CA ASN A 359 -1.79 -3.15 -17.14
C ASN A 359 -3.22 -3.64 -16.79
N THR A 360 -3.34 -4.92 -16.46
CA THR A 360 -4.64 -5.57 -16.13
C THR A 360 -5.38 -4.84 -15.00
N TYR A 361 -4.67 -4.47 -13.92
CA TYR A 361 -5.26 -3.78 -12.78
C TYR A 361 -5.93 -2.47 -13.19
N MET A 362 -5.20 -1.58 -13.84
CA MET A 362 -5.69 -0.26 -14.20
C MET A 362 -6.81 -0.34 -15.25
N TYR A 363 -6.70 -1.26 -16.20
CA TYR A 363 -7.76 -1.48 -17.18
C TYR A 363 -9.08 -1.86 -16.51
N LEU A 364 -9.10 -2.88 -15.65
CA LEU A 364 -10.31 -3.33 -14.95
C LEU A 364 -10.88 -2.22 -14.05
N LEU A 365 -10.04 -1.44 -13.41
CA LEU A 365 -10.46 -0.33 -12.56
C LEU A 365 -11.12 0.78 -13.37
N MET A 366 -10.50 1.22 -14.46
CA MET A 366 -10.95 2.36 -15.27
C MET A 366 -12.13 2.02 -16.22
N THR A 367 -12.38 0.75 -16.50
CA THR A 367 -13.48 0.29 -17.35
C THR A 367 -14.72 -0.18 -16.57
N ASN A 368 -14.87 0.28 -15.32
CA ASN A 368 -16.01 -0.06 -14.44
C ASN A 368 -16.13 -1.56 -14.10
N LYS A 369 -15.00 -2.29 -14.12
CA LYS A 369 -14.92 -3.72 -13.77
C LYS A 369 -14.26 -3.97 -12.42
N GLY A 370 -14.29 -2.96 -11.54
CA GLY A 370 -13.69 -3.04 -10.20
C GLY A 370 -14.22 -4.20 -9.34
N LYS A 371 -15.52 -4.58 -9.51
CA LYS A 371 -16.08 -5.74 -8.82
C LYS A 371 -15.41 -7.07 -9.24
N VAL A 372 -15.08 -7.20 -10.53
CA VAL A 372 -14.37 -8.38 -11.04
C VAL A 372 -12.95 -8.41 -10.50
N LEU A 373 -12.27 -7.28 -10.57
CA LEU A 373 -10.92 -7.11 -9.99
C LEU A 373 -10.89 -7.51 -8.52
N GLY A 374 -11.83 -7.00 -7.69
CA GLY A 374 -11.91 -7.36 -6.27
C GLY A 374 -12.10 -8.86 -6.03
N LYS A 375 -12.97 -9.52 -6.81
CA LYS A 375 -13.15 -10.98 -6.72
C LYS A 375 -11.88 -11.76 -7.08
N LEU A 376 -11.18 -11.35 -8.13
CA LEU A 376 -9.94 -11.99 -8.57
C LEU A 376 -8.83 -11.85 -7.52
N ILE A 377 -8.66 -10.67 -6.94
CA ILE A 377 -7.66 -10.43 -5.89
C ILE A 377 -8.03 -11.22 -4.61
N PHE A 378 -9.31 -11.23 -4.23
CA PHE A 378 -9.77 -12.03 -3.08
C PHE A 378 -9.50 -13.54 -3.27
N ALA A 379 -9.78 -14.07 -4.45
CA ALA A 379 -9.45 -15.45 -4.79
C ALA A 379 -7.94 -15.72 -4.74
N ALA A 380 -7.13 -14.75 -5.22
CA ALA A 380 -5.67 -14.84 -5.13
C ALA A 380 -5.17 -14.87 -3.67
N VAL A 381 -5.81 -14.13 -2.76
CA VAL A 381 -5.50 -14.19 -1.31
C VAL A 381 -5.76 -15.58 -0.76
N ILE A 382 -6.90 -16.20 -1.09
CA ILE A 382 -7.21 -17.54 -0.63
C ILE A 382 -6.16 -18.56 -1.13
N ILE A 383 -5.78 -18.46 -2.41
CA ILE A 383 -4.73 -19.30 -2.99
C ILE A 383 -3.41 -19.06 -2.25
N ASN A 384 -3.05 -17.82 -2.00
CA ASN A 384 -1.81 -17.45 -1.30
C ASN A 384 -1.80 -18.03 0.14
N ILE A 385 -2.90 -17.93 0.88
CA ILE A 385 -3.04 -18.54 2.22
C ILE A 385 -2.77 -20.04 2.16
N VAL A 386 -3.46 -20.76 1.27
CA VAL A 386 -3.33 -22.21 1.13
C VAL A 386 -1.90 -22.59 0.76
N LEU A 387 -1.30 -21.89 -0.20
CA LEU A 387 0.07 -22.15 -0.62
C LEU A 387 1.08 -21.85 0.48
N ASN A 388 0.90 -20.76 1.24
CA ASN A 388 1.77 -20.42 2.36
C ASN A 388 1.73 -21.50 3.46
N LEU A 389 0.54 -22.01 3.80
CA LEU A 389 0.39 -23.11 4.77
C LEU A 389 1.15 -24.36 4.35
N VAL A 390 1.23 -24.66 3.05
CA VAL A 390 1.89 -25.87 2.53
C VAL A 390 3.38 -25.65 2.24
N LEU A 391 3.72 -24.52 1.61
CA LEU A 391 5.06 -24.30 1.07
C LEU A 391 6.03 -23.66 2.07
N ILE A 392 5.56 -22.78 2.96
CA ILE A 392 6.46 -22.14 3.93
C ILE A 392 7.07 -23.17 4.88
N PRO A 393 6.33 -24.12 5.51
CA PRO A 393 6.97 -25.09 6.40
C PRO A 393 8.07 -25.91 5.72
N SER A 394 7.92 -26.22 4.42
CA SER A 394 8.85 -27.07 3.67
C SER A 394 10.00 -26.30 3.01
N PHE A 395 9.74 -25.06 2.54
CA PHE A 395 10.67 -24.29 1.71
C PHE A 395 11.01 -22.90 2.30
N SER A 396 10.49 -22.56 3.47
CA SER A 396 10.76 -21.32 4.20
C SER A 396 10.60 -20.06 3.31
N LEU A 397 11.62 -19.21 3.14
CA LEU A 397 11.59 -17.99 2.34
C LEU A 397 11.21 -18.24 0.87
N LYS A 398 11.70 -19.34 0.28
CA LYS A 398 11.35 -19.73 -1.10
C LYS A 398 9.88 -20.11 -1.22
N GLY A 399 9.34 -20.79 -0.19
CA GLY A 399 7.92 -21.13 -0.12
C GLY A 399 7.03 -19.89 -0.17
N ALA A 400 7.36 -18.87 0.61
CA ALA A 400 6.67 -17.57 0.60
C ALA A 400 6.75 -16.90 -0.79
N ALA A 401 7.94 -16.88 -1.41
CA ALA A 401 8.10 -16.31 -2.74
C ALA A 401 7.25 -17.03 -3.81
N ILE A 402 7.26 -18.36 -3.81
CA ILE A 402 6.48 -19.16 -4.78
C ILE A 402 4.98 -18.92 -4.57
N SER A 403 4.50 -18.89 -3.33
CA SER A 403 3.10 -18.62 -3.00
C SER A 403 2.65 -17.26 -3.53
N SER A 404 3.46 -16.22 -3.28
CA SER A 404 3.20 -14.86 -3.78
C SER A 404 3.22 -14.80 -5.30
N ILE A 405 4.19 -15.43 -5.98
CA ILE A 405 4.28 -15.47 -7.44
C ILE A 405 3.05 -16.12 -8.04
N ILE A 406 2.67 -17.31 -7.59
CA ILE A 406 1.50 -18.02 -8.11
C ILE A 406 0.23 -17.16 -7.95
N SER A 407 0.06 -16.54 -6.82
CA SER A 407 -1.11 -15.70 -6.53
C SER A 407 -1.17 -14.45 -7.40
N ILE A 408 -0.02 -13.80 -7.63
CA ILE A 408 0.09 -12.62 -8.51
C ILE A 408 -0.19 -13.03 -9.96
N LEU A 409 0.38 -14.13 -10.42
CA LEU A 409 0.14 -14.64 -11.77
C LEU A 409 -1.33 -15.00 -11.98
N PHE A 410 -1.94 -15.68 -11.01
CA PHE A 410 -3.34 -16.09 -11.06
C PHE A 410 -4.26 -14.90 -11.36
N TRP A 411 -4.28 -13.86 -10.52
CA TRP A 411 -5.22 -12.76 -10.73
C TRP A 411 -4.89 -11.90 -11.96
N ASN A 412 -3.61 -11.73 -12.31
CA ASN A 412 -3.20 -10.97 -13.49
C ASN A 412 -3.64 -11.66 -14.79
N TYR A 413 -3.35 -12.96 -14.94
CA TYR A 413 -3.68 -13.69 -16.17
C TYR A 413 -5.18 -13.97 -16.31
N LEU A 414 -5.87 -14.29 -15.21
CA LEU A 414 -7.34 -14.42 -15.24
C LEU A 414 -8.01 -13.07 -15.52
N GLY A 415 -7.48 -11.98 -15.00
CA GLY A 415 -7.94 -10.63 -15.31
C GLY A 415 -7.75 -10.32 -16.80
N ALA A 416 -6.59 -10.61 -17.35
CA ALA A 416 -6.31 -10.45 -18.79
C ALA A 416 -7.24 -11.31 -19.67
N TYR A 417 -7.47 -12.57 -19.28
CA TYR A 417 -8.41 -13.45 -19.95
C TYR A 417 -9.86 -12.88 -19.92
N PHE A 418 -10.30 -12.36 -18.77
CA PHE A 418 -11.61 -11.76 -18.60
C PHE A 418 -11.78 -10.52 -19.52
N ILE A 419 -10.76 -9.67 -19.60
CA ILE A 419 -10.74 -8.51 -20.50
C ILE A 419 -10.88 -8.97 -21.96
N TYR A 420 -10.11 -9.97 -22.36
CA TYR A 420 -10.18 -10.53 -23.70
C TYR A 420 -11.57 -11.10 -24.02
N LYS A 421 -12.17 -11.84 -23.08
CA LYS A 421 -13.49 -12.45 -23.26
C LYS A 421 -14.59 -11.40 -23.44
N GLN A 422 -14.57 -10.33 -22.64
CA GLN A 422 -15.62 -9.30 -22.65
C GLN A 422 -15.42 -8.25 -23.75
N ASP A 423 -14.22 -7.67 -23.83
CA ASP A 423 -13.96 -6.50 -24.66
C ASP A 423 -13.23 -6.85 -25.96
N LYS A 424 -12.84 -8.12 -26.16
CA LYS A 424 -12.04 -8.59 -27.31
C LYS A 424 -10.70 -7.84 -27.45
N ILE A 425 -10.19 -7.30 -26.33
CA ILE A 425 -8.89 -6.62 -26.26
C ILE A 425 -7.88 -7.58 -25.65
N ASN A 426 -6.83 -7.90 -26.41
CA ASN A 426 -5.69 -8.62 -25.88
C ASN A 426 -4.76 -7.64 -25.17
N ILE A 427 -4.64 -7.78 -23.84
CA ILE A 427 -3.80 -6.91 -22.99
C ILE A 427 -2.39 -7.48 -22.81
N LEU A 428 -2.17 -8.74 -23.19
CA LEU A 428 -0.87 -9.39 -23.05
C LEU A 428 0.19 -8.73 -23.95
N PHE A 429 1.38 -8.59 -23.42
CA PHE A 429 2.53 -8.14 -24.19
C PHE A 429 2.79 -9.09 -25.36
N LYS A 430 3.09 -8.52 -26.54
CA LYS A 430 3.49 -9.26 -27.74
C LYS A 430 4.83 -8.76 -28.24
N PHE A 431 5.75 -9.68 -28.47
CA PHE A 431 6.94 -9.39 -29.25
C PHE A 431 6.52 -9.11 -30.70
N LYS A 432 6.72 -7.89 -31.17
CA LYS A 432 6.60 -7.52 -32.57
C LYS A 432 7.84 -6.77 -32.99
#